data_5d70eab873b0546c4c50bf1478f5259a
#
_entry.id   5d70eab873b0546c4c50bf1478f5259a
#
_cell.length_a   1.000
_cell.length_b   1.000
_cell.length_c   1.000
_cell.angle_alpha   90.00
_cell.angle_beta   90.00
_cell.angle_gamma   90.00
#
_symmetry.space_group_name_H-M   'P 1'
#
loop_
_entity.id
_entity.type
_entity.pdbx_description
1 polymer ?
#
loop_
_entity_poly.entity_id
_entity_poly.type
_entity_poly.pdbx_seq_one_letter_code
_entity_poly.pdbx_strand_id
1 'polypeptide(L)'
;MNGLFKTFTDIMLFKKGPQDLPSSQSLLNLFIIANILISFIPNDVNYNMGIAVITSLIYIGASLFFIQTILSIKENMTSSTGYRVRYIQSATSILGIHAIIGFITSIIFYLSSNSDSVIYIILLATIYSWLIYGYIFKNALDCTAFMGLSISFLYSMIIGFMLIIVLSFFI
;
A
#
# COMPACT_ATOMS: atom_id res chain seq x y z
N MET A 1 -13.39 16.19 7.79
CA MET A 1 -12.81 14.89 8.13
C MET A 1 -13.69 13.68 7.75
N ASN A 2 -15.02 13.76 7.94
CA ASN A 2 -15.91 12.62 7.59
C ASN A 2 -15.87 12.20 6.11
N GLY A 3 -15.55 13.10 5.17
CA GLY A 3 -15.50 12.78 3.75
C GLY A 3 -14.28 11.94 3.33
N LEU A 4 -13.09 12.19 3.89
CA LEU A 4 -11.87 11.45 3.54
C LEU A 4 -11.93 10.00 4.03
N PHE A 5 -12.31 9.79 5.29
CA PHE A 5 -12.46 8.43 5.83
C PHE A 5 -13.48 7.61 5.01
N LYS A 6 -14.61 8.24 4.66
CA LYS A 6 -15.59 7.59 3.79
C LYS A 6 -15.02 7.25 2.42
N THR A 7 -14.20 8.14 1.82
CA THR A 7 -13.58 7.85 0.52
C THR A 7 -12.63 6.67 0.59
N PHE A 8 -11.79 6.55 1.64
CA PHE A 8 -10.94 5.37 1.83
C PHE A 8 -11.76 4.10 2.02
N THR A 9 -12.82 4.14 2.83
CA THR A 9 -13.73 3.00 2.98
C THR A 9 -14.39 2.62 1.65
N ASP A 10 -14.83 3.61 0.87
CA ASP A 10 -15.42 3.37 -0.45
C ASP A 10 -14.40 2.78 -1.45
N ILE A 11 -13.10 3.15 -1.38
CA ILE A 11 -12.03 2.53 -2.17
C ILE A 11 -11.82 1.07 -1.74
N MET A 12 -11.75 0.82 -0.44
CA MET A 12 -11.62 -0.53 0.11
C MET A 12 -12.81 -1.42 -0.28
N LEU A 13 -14.00 -0.85 -0.42
CA LEU A 13 -15.21 -1.55 -0.87
C LEU A 13 -15.38 -1.57 -2.41
N PHE A 14 -14.35 -1.21 -3.18
CA PHE A 14 -14.36 -1.17 -4.65
C PHE A 14 -15.44 -0.26 -5.26
N LYS A 15 -15.88 0.77 -4.53
CA LYS A 15 -16.93 1.71 -4.97
C LYS A 15 -16.36 2.98 -5.59
N LYS A 16 -15.16 3.40 -5.15
CA LYS A 16 -14.46 4.60 -5.62
C LYS A 16 -13.04 4.27 -6.04
N GLY A 17 -12.47 5.08 -6.94
CA GLY A 17 -11.08 4.96 -7.36
C GLY A 17 -10.16 5.96 -6.67
N PRO A 18 -8.83 5.88 -6.93
CA PRO A 18 -7.86 6.82 -6.38
C PRO A 18 -8.13 8.28 -6.83
N GLN A 19 -8.75 8.48 -7.99
CA GLN A 19 -9.13 9.80 -8.52
C GLN A 19 -10.16 10.54 -7.67
N ASP A 20 -10.88 9.86 -6.79
CA ASP A 20 -11.84 10.44 -5.86
C ASP A 20 -11.18 11.04 -4.60
N LEU A 21 -9.88 10.79 -4.42
CA LEU A 21 -9.08 11.44 -3.38
C LEU A 21 -8.55 12.79 -3.85
N PRO A 22 -8.42 13.76 -2.94
CA PRO A 22 -7.78 15.02 -3.28
C PRO A 22 -6.30 14.81 -3.63
N SER A 23 -5.81 15.46 -4.68
CA SER A 23 -4.40 15.49 -5.06
C SER A 23 -3.61 16.40 -4.12
N SER A 24 -3.47 16.02 -2.85
CA SER A 24 -2.85 16.80 -1.80
C SER A 24 -1.52 16.19 -1.35
N GLN A 25 -0.43 16.95 -1.51
CA GLN A 25 0.88 16.53 -1.01
C GLN A 25 0.90 16.38 0.52
N SER A 26 0.16 17.23 1.22
CA SER A 26 0.03 17.14 2.68
C SER A 26 -0.63 15.84 3.13
N LEU A 27 -1.62 15.35 2.36
CA LEU A 27 -2.29 14.09 2.63
C LEU A 27 -1.35 12.91 2.36
N LEU A 28 -0.58 12.95 1.29
CA LEU A 28 0.45 11.94 1.00
C LEU A 28 1.49 11.89 2.12
N ASN A 29 2.01 13.04 2.54
CA ASN A 29 3.00 13.12 3.63
C ASN A 29 2.43 12.57 4.95
N LEU A 30 1.15 12.83 5.23
CA LEU A 30 0.47 12.28 6.41
C LEU A 30 0.48 10.75 6.39
N PHE A 31 0.21 10.10 5.25
CA PHE A 31 0.24 8.64 5.16
C PHE A 31 1.65 8.06 5.13
N ILE A 32 2.64 8.80 4.62
CA ILE A 32 4.06 8.42 4.78
C ILE A 32 4.40 8.36 6.27
N ILE A 33 4.09 9.41 7.03
CA ILE A 33 4.34 9.46 8.48
C ILE A 33 3.53 8.37 9.20
N ALA A 34 2.26 8.17 8.85
CA ALA A 34 1.42 7.14 9.45
C ALA A 34 2.02 5.73 9.28
N ASN A 35 2.54 5.39 8.09
CA ASN A 35 3.20 4.10 7.86
C ASN A 35 4.45 3.92 8.74
N ILE A 36 5.26 4.98 8.91
CA ILE A 36 6.42 4.95 9.80
C ILE A 36 5.96 4.78 11.25
N LEU A 37 4.93 5.51 11.69
CA LEU A 37 4.42 5.40 13.07
C LEU A 37 3.84 4.01 13.38
N ILE A 38 3.17 3.38 12.42
CA ILE A 38 2.62 2.03 12.58
C ILE A 38 3.74 1.00 12.75
N SER A 39 4.92 1.21 12.14
CA SER A 39 6.06 0.31 12.30
C SER A 39 6.61 0.24 13.74
N PHE A 40 6.24 1.18 14.62
CA PHE A 40 6.56 1.11 16.05
C PHE A 40 5.64 0.16 16.84
N ILE A 41 4.54 -0.30 16.26
CA ILE A 41 3.63 -1.26 16.89
C ILE A 41 4.15 -2.68 16.61
N PRO A 42 4.43 -3.49 17.64
CA PRO A 42 4.86 -4.88 17.44
C PRO A 42 3.84 -5.67 16.60
N ASN A 43 4.31 -6.31 15.56
CA ASN A 43 3.50 -7.11 14.64
C ASN A 43 4.10 -8.50 14.35
N ASP A 44 5.13 -8.89 15.10
CA ASP A 44 5.82 -10.16 15.01
C ASP A 44 6.38 -10.54 16.40
N VAL A 45 6.59 -11.84 16.62
CA VAL A 45 7.19 -12.41 17.85
C VAL A 45 8.63 -11.94 18.05
N ASN A 46 9.38 -11.80 16.95
CA ASN A 46 10.77 -11.35 16.94
C ASN A 46 10.89 -9.86 16.60
N TYR A 47 9.91 -9.05 17.00
CA TYR A 47 9.88 -7.64 16.67
C TYR A 47 11.17 -6.91 17.05
N ASN A 48 11.79 -6.29 16.05
CA ASN A 48 12.90 -5.37 16.21
C ASN A 48 12.53 -4.01 15.62
N MET A 49 12.43 -3.00 16.47
CA MET A 49 12.02 -1.65 16.08
C MET A 49 12.89 -1.06 14.96
N GLY A 50 14.20 -1.27 15.00
CA GLY A 50 15.12 -0.75 13.98
C GLY A 50 14.83 -1.38 12.60
N ILE A 51 14.67 -2.70 12.56
CA ILE A 51 14.34 -3.42 11.34
C ILE A 51 12.96 -3.00 10.83
N ALA A 52 11.98 -2.86 11.70
CA ALA A 52 10.61 -2.47 11.33
C ALA A 52 10.56 -1.06 10.70
N VAL A 53 11.31 -0.11 11.22
CA VAL A 53 11.43 1.23 10.63
C VAL A 53 12.13 1.18 9.27
N ILE A 54 13.23 0.44 9.14
CA ILE A 54 13.97 0.30 7.87
C ILE A 54 13.06 -0.35 6.81
N THR A 55 12.36 -1.42 7.14
CA THR A 55 11.44 -2.10 6.22
C THR A 55 10.28 -1.19 5.80
N SER A 56 9.74 -0.37 6.71
CA SER A 56 8.71 0.62 6.41
C SER A 56 9.22 1.69 5.44
N LEU A 57 10.42 2.23 5.65
CA LEU A 57 11.03 3.22 4.75
C LEU A 57 11.26 2.65 3.35
N ILE A 58 11.75 1.41 3.26
CA ILE A 58 11.94 0.73 1.98
C ILE A 58 10.61 0.49 1.29
N TYR A 59 9.60 0.00 2.02
CA TYR A 59 8.26 -0.16 1.49
C TYR A 59 7.71 1.13 0.89
N ILE A 60 7.80 2.24 1.63
CA ILE A 60 7.35 3.56 1.18
C ILE A 60 8.10 3.99 -0.09
N GLY A 61 9.43 3.96 -0.04
CA GLY A 61 10.27 4.39 -1.17
C GLY A 61 10.03 3.56 -2.43
N ALA A 62 10.00 2.23 -2.30
CA ALA A 62 9.75 1.31 -3.39
C ALA A 62 8.32 1.48 -3.95
N SER A 63 7.32 1.70 -3.10
CA SER A 63 5.94 1.96 -3.52
C SER A 63 5.84 3.25 -4.34
N LEU A 64 6.41 4.35 -3.85
CA LEU A 64 6.40 5.63 -4.55
C LEU A 64 7.12 5.54 -5.89
N PHE A 65 8.27 4.89 -5.93
CA PHE A 65 9.04 4.67 -7.15
C PHE A 65 8.27 3.81 -8.17
N PHE A 66 7.68 2.70 -7.72
CA PHE A 66 6.90 1.82 -8.61
C PHE A 66 5.70 2.55 -9.21
N ILE A 67 4.92 3.27 -8.41
CA ILE A 67 3.75 4.01 -8.88
C ILE A 67 4.15 5.07 -9.88
N GLN A 68 5.22 5.81 -9.62
CA GLN A 68 5.74 6.81 -10.55
C GLN A 68 6.17 6.19 -11.88
N THR A 69 6.88 5.08 -11.82
CA THR A 69 7.38 4.37 -13.01
C THR A 69 6.25 3.87 -13.87
N ILE A 70 5.27 3.16 -13.28
CA ILE A 70 4.17 2.57 -14.06
C ILE A 70 3.26 3.64 -14.71
N LEU A 71 3.01 4.75 -14.00
CA LEU A 71 2.25 5.87 -14.56
C LEU A 71 3.01 6.57 -15.68
N SER A 72 4.33 6.75 -15.55
CA SER A 72 5.18 7.32 -16.59
C SER A 72 5.24 6.43 -17.84
N ILE A 73 5.34 5.11 -17.68
CA ILE A 73 5.28 4.16 -18.80
C ILE A 73 3.94 4.28 -19.52
N LYS A 74 2.84 4.32 -18.79
CA LYS A 74 1.51 4.45 -19.39
C LYS A 74 1.34 5.77 -20.14
N GLU A 75 1.82 6.88 -19.58
CA GLU A 75 1.79 8.20 -20.21
C GLU A 75 2.55 8.19 -21.55
N ASN A 76 3.75 7.61 -21.56
CA ASN A 76 4.56 7.52 -22.76
C ASN A 76 3.92 6.63 -23.87
N MET A 77 3.26 5.54 -23.45
CA MET A 77 2.58 4.62 -24.38
C MET A 77 1.34 5.22 -25.02
N THR A 78 0.61 6.08 -24.31
CA THR A 78 -0.67 6.61 -24.77
C THR A 78 -0.56 8.02 -25.37
N SER A 79 0.61 8.65 -25.28
CA SER A 79 0.83 10.05 -25.67
C SER A 79 -0.17 11.03 -25.02
N SER A 80 -0.80 10.62 -23.94
CA SER A 80 -1.79 11.40 -23.18
C SER A 80 -1.15 12.01 -21.97
N THR A 81 -1.26 13.32 -21.82
CA THR A 81 -0.81 14.06 -20.65
C THR A 81 -1.87 13.95 -19.54
N GLY A 82 -1.57 13.29 -18.46
CA GLY A 82 -2.53 13.25 -17.33
C GLY A 82 -2.30 12.14 -16.32
N TYR A 83 -1.54 11.10 -16.66
CA TYR A 83 -1.27 10.02 -15.72
C TYR A 83 -0.36 10.46 -14.57
N ARG A 84 0.57 11.38 -14.81
CA ARG A 84 1.42 11.94 -13.76
C ARG A 84 0.62 12.71 -12.70
N VAL A 85 -0.47 13.36 -13.09
CA VAL A 85 -1.35 14.07 -12.14
C VAL A 85 -1.98 13.10 -11.16
N ARG A 86 -2.24 11.86 -11.59
CA ARG A 86 -2.81 10.81 -10.75
C ARG A 86 -1.80 10.20 -9.77
N TYR A 87 -0.51 10.56 -9.86
CA TYR A 87 0.54 10.01 -8.99
C TYR A 87 0.24 10.24 -7.51
N ILE A 88 -0.03 11.47 -7.12
CA ILE A 88 -0.31 11.81 -5.71
C ILE A 88 -1.53 11.04 -5.20
N GLN A 89 -2.60 10.97 -5.99
CA GLN A 89 -3.82 10.28 -5.62
C GLN A 89 -3.62 8.76 -5.48
N SER A 90 -2.90 8.15 -6.43
CA SER A 90 -2.61 6.71 -6.40
C SER A 90 -1.66 6.34 -5.26
N ALA A 91 -0.60 7.14 -5.04
CA ALA A 91 0.33 6.95 -3.95
C ALA A 91 -0.36 7.12 -2.58
N THR A 92 -1.20 8.15 -2.44
CA THR A 92 -2.00 8.38 -1.24
C THR A 92 -2.97 7.22 -0.98
N SER A 93 -3.60 6.67 -2.02
CA SER A 93 -4.51 5.52 -1.91
C SER A 93 -3.78 4.28 -1.39
N ILE A 94 -2.65 3.93 -2.01
CA ILE A 94 -1.89 2.71 -1.67
C ILE A 94 -1.31 2.84 -0.27
N LEU A 95 -0.61 3.94 0.04
CA LEU A 95 -0.01 4.14 1.37
C LEU A 95 -1.08 4.30 2.47
N GLY A 96 -2.21 4.94 2.16
CA GLY A 96 -3.31 5.10 3.10
C GLY A 96 -3.98 3.77 3.45
N ILE A 97 -4.25 2.95 2.45
CA ILE A 97 -4.84 1.61 2.67
C ILE A 97 -3.85 0.70 3.38
N HIS A 98 -2.57 0.73 3.01
CA HIS A 98 -1.53 0.00 3.72
C HIS A 98 -1.47 0.38 5.20
N ALA A 99 -1.51 1.68 5.51
CA ALA A 99 -1.53 2.16 6.89
C ALA A 99 -2.78 1.67 7.65
N ILE A 100 -3.97 1.73 7.04
CA ILE A 100 -5.20 1.27 7.69
C ILE A 100 -5.15 -0.23 7.96
N ILE A 101 -4.80 -1.04 6.96
CA ILE A 101 -4.74 -2.50 7.12
C ILE A 101 -3.60 -2.89 8.08
N GLY A 102 -2.42 -2.26 7.95
CA GLY A 102 -1.29 -2.48 8.84
C GLY A 102 -1.61 -2.16 10.29
N PHE A 103 -2.32 -1.05 10.55
CA PHE A 103 -2.76 -0.70 11.89
C PHE A 103 -3.73 -1.73 12.46
N ILE A 104 -4.72 -2.17 11.68
CA ILE A 104 -5.70 -3.18 12.11
C ILE A 104 -5.00 -4.52 12.40
N THR A 105 -4.13 -4.97 11.50
CA THR A 105 -3.41 -6.25 11.67
C THR A 105 -2.45 -6.21 12.85
N SER A 106 -1.75 -5.09 13.11
CA SER A 106 -0.88 -4.91 14.27
C SER A 106 -1.66 -4.95 15.58
N ILE A 107 -2.84 -4.31 15.65
CA ILE A 107 -3.70 -4.39 16.83
C ILE A 107 -4.19 -5.83 17.07
N ILE A 108 -4.64 -6.52 16.01
CA ILE A 108 -5.09 -7.91 16.11
C ILE A 108 -3.94 -8.79 16.63
N PHE A 109 -2.74 -8.63 16.07
CA PHE A 109 -1.56 -9.35 16.55
C PHE A 109 -1.28 -9.11 18.03
N TYR A 110 -1.27 -7.84 18.43
CA TYR A 110 -1.01 -7.45 19.83
C TYR A 110 -2.04 -8.04 20.82
N LEU A 111 -3.32 -8.05 20.43
CA LEU A 111 -4.41 -8.56 21.28
C LEU A 111 -4.50 -10.10 21.31
N SER A 112 -4.05 -10.78 20.27
CA SER A 112 -4.27 -12.23 20.10
C SER A 112 -3.17 -13.12 20.71
N SER A 113 -2.15 -12.53 21.33
CA SER A 113 -1.09 -13.23 22.10
C SER A 113 -0.62 -14.55 21.46
N ASN A 114 -0.13 -14.51 20.22
CA ASN A 114 0.50 -15.65 19.52
C ASN A 114 -0.41 -16.86 19.22
N SER A 115 -1.69 -16.66 18.94
CA SER A 115 -2.53 -17.75 18.45
C SER A 115 -2.27 -18.03 16.97
N ASP A 116 -2.22 -19.32 16.57
CA ASP A 116 -2.09 -19.73 15.16
C ASP A 116 -3.15 -19.08 14.24
N SER A 117 -4.28 -18.70 14.81
CA SER A 117 -5.37 -17.99 14.11
C SER A 117 -4.95 -16.63 13.52
N VAL A 118 -3.95 -15.96 14.11
CA VAL A 118 -3.44 -14.66 13.61
C VAL A 118 -2.82 -14.80 12.23
N ILE A 119 -2.14 -15.92 11.96
CA ILE A 119 -1.52 -16.19 10.64
C ILE A 119 -2.58 -16.17 9.53
N TYR A 120 -3.74 -16.79 9.77
CA TYR A 120 -4.83 -16.79 8.79
C TYR A 120 -5.41 -15.39 8.56
N ILE A 121 -5.51 -14.57 9.61
CA ILE A 121 -6.00 -13.20 9.49
C ILE A 121 -5.02 -12.34 8.67
N ILE A 122 -3.71 -12.47 8.93
CA ILE A 122 -2.67 -11.77 8.16
C ILE A 122 -2.71 -12.22 6.69
N LEU A 123 -2.85 -13.51 6.42
CA LEU A 123 -2.96 -14.04 5.07
C LEU A 123 -4.17 -13.45 4.33
N LEU A 124 -5.34 -13.44 4.97
CA LEU A 124 -6.56 -12.85 4.41
C LEU A 124 -6.40 -11.34 4.16
N ALA A 125 -5.80 -10.62 5.09
CA ALA A 125 -5.50 -9.19 4.93
C ALA A 125 -4.55 -8.93 3.75
N THR A 126 -3.56 -9.80 3.56
CA THR A 126 -2.62 -9.72 2.43
C THR A 126 -3.32 -9.94 1.10
N ILE A 127 -4.15 -10.99 0.98
CA ILE A 127 -4.93 -11.26 -0.23
C ILE A 127 -5.88 -10.09 -0.51
N TYR A 128 -6.56 -9.60 0.51
CA TYR A 128 -7.47 -8.46 0.39
C TYR A 128 -6.74 -7.18 -0.07
N SER A 129 -5.57 -6.90 0.50
CA SER A 129 -4.72 -5.76 0.08
C SER A 129 -4.34 -5.86 -1.39
N TRP A 130 -3.95 -7.05 -1.85
CA TRP A 130 -3.61 -7.30 -3.25
C TRP A 130 -4.78 -7.00 -4.20
N LEU A 131 -5.98 -7.42 -3.84
CA LEU A 131 -7.20 -7.13 -4.63
C LEU A 131 -7.48 -5.62 -4.68
N ILE A 132 -7.35 -4.91 -3.56
CA ILE A 132 -7.56 -3.46 -3.50
C ILE A 132 -6.52 -2.72 -4.35
N TYR A 133 -5.25 -3.10 -4.25
CA TYR A 133 -4.19 -2.49 -5.07
C TYR A 133 -4.43 -2.73 -6.56
N GLY A 134 -4.89 -3.94 -6.94
CA GLY A 134 -5.32 -4.23 -8.30
C GLY A 134 -6.43 -3.32 -8.78
N TYR A 135 -7.39 -3.05 -7.92
CA TYR A 135 -8.48 -2.11 -8.21
C TYR A 135 -7.99 -0.67 -8.32
N ILE A 136 -7.06 -0.25 -7.47
CA ILE A 136 -6.43 1.07 -7.55
C ILE A 136 -5.67 1.22 -8.88
N PHE A 137 -4.81 0.24 -9.25
CA PHE A 137 -4.07 0.28 -10.51
C PHE A 137 -5.00 0.25 -11.73
N LYS A 138 -6.07 -0.55 -11.69
CA LYS A 138 -7.11 -0.54 -12.74
C LYS A 138 -7.61 0.88 -13.00
N ASN A 139 -8.01 1.59 -11.96
CA ASN A 139 -8.59 2.94 -12.08
C ASN A 139 -7.51 4.02 -12.35
N ALA A 140 -6.31 3.88 -11.79
CA ALA A 140 -5.22 4.83 -12.01
C ALA A 140 -4.71 4.81 -13.46
N LEU A 141 -4.70 3.62 -14.09
CA LEU A 141 -4.16 3.39 -15.43
C LEU A 141 -5.25 3.26 -16.50
N ASP A 142 -6.51 3.39 -16.15
CA ASP A 142 -7.65 3.18 -17.06
C ASP A 142 -7.50 1.86 -17.85
N CYS A 143 -7.30 0.75 -17.13
CA CYS A 143 -7.06 -0.56 -17.73
C CYS A 143 -8.08 -1.61 -17.27
N THR A 144 -8.01 -2.82 -17.83
CA THR A 144 -8.89 -3.92 -17.44
C THR A 144 -8.61 -4.38 -16.00
N ALA A 145 -9.60 -5.01 -15.36
CA ALA A 145 -9.43 -5.56 -14.02
C ALA A 145 -8.29 -6.59 -13.94
N PHE A 146 -8.17 -7.43 -14.97
CA PHE A 146 -7.09 -8.42 -15.07
C PHE A 146 -5.72 -7.74 -15.11
N MET A 147 -5.56 -6.69 -15.93
CA MET A 147 -4.31 -5.95 -16.01
C MET A 147 -3.97 -5.24 -14.69
N GLY A 148 -4.96 -4.64 -14.03
CA GLY A 148 -4.79 -4.05 -12.70
C GLY A 148 -4.30 -5.05 -11.65
N LEU A 149 -4.89 -6.26 -11.62
CA LEU A 149 -4.47 -7.35 -10.75
C LEU A 149 -3.06 -7.86 -11.08
N SER A 150 -2.71 -7.98 -12.36
CA SER A 150 -1.36 -8.37 -12.78
C SER A 150 -0.30 -7.37 -12.34
N ILE A 151 -0.60 -6.07 -12.46
CA ILE A 151 0.29 -5.00 -11.99
C ILE A 151 0.42 -5.03 -10.46
N SER A 152 -0.68 -5.26 -9.75
CA SER A 152 -0.65 -5.41 -8.28
C SER A 152 0.19 -6.62 -7.85
N PHE A 153 0.11 -7.73 -8.58
CA PHE A 153 0.94 -8.90 -8.32
C PHE A 153 2.43 -8.59 -8.54
N LEU A 154 2.77 -7.95 -9.66
CA LEU A 154 4.14 -7.50 -9.93
C LEU A 154 4.65 -6.53 -8.86
N TYR A 155 3.83 -5.56 -8.45
CA TYR A 155 4.11 -4.65 -7.34
C TYR A 155 4.45 -5.41 -6.06
N SER A 156 3.58 -6.35 -5.68
CA SER A 156 3.78 -7.15 -4.46
C SER A 156 5.04 -8.01 -4.51
N MET A 157 5.35 -8.59 -5.68
CA MET A 157 6.60 -9.34 -5.88
C MET A 157 7.84 -8.45 -5.72
N ILE A 158 7.86 -7.28 -6.36
CA ILE A 158 9.01 -6.35 -6.28
C ILE A 158 9.22 -5.90 -4.83
N ILE A 159 8.16 -5.50 -4.14
CA ILE A 159 8.24 -5.11 -2.73
C ILE A 159 8.73 -6.28 -1.87
N GLY A 160 8.16 -7.46 -2.04
CA GLY A 160 8.55 -8.66 -1.31
C GLY A 160 10.02 -9.02 -1.51
N PHE A 161 10.52 -8.99 -2.75
CA PHE A 161 11.93 -9.23 -3.04
C PHE A 161 12.84 -8.19 -2.39
N MET A 162 12.50 -6.90 -2.47
CA MET A 162 13.27 -5.85 -1.82
C MET A 162 13.34 -6.05 -0.32
N LEU A 163 12.23 -6.40 0.32
CA LEU A 163 12.18 -6.66 1.76
C LEU A 163 13.01 -7.89 2.15
N ILE A 164 12.93 -8.99 1.38
CA ILE A 164 13.72 -10.21 1.63
C ILE A 164 15.21 -9.91 1.53
N ILE A 165 15.64 -9.19 0.48
CA ILE A 165 17.06 -8.80 0.33
C ILE A 165 17.52 -7.99 1.53
N VAL A 166 16.75 -7.01 1.96
CA VAL A 166 17.13 -6.17 3.10
C VAL A 166 17.17 -6.97 4.39
N LEU A 167 16.15 -7.78 4.65
CA LEU A 167 16.11 -8.64 5.85
C LEU A 167 17.29 -9.61 5.90
N SER A 168 17.76 -10.12 4.76
CA SER A 168 18.92 -11.02 4.71
C SER A 168 20.23 -10.41 5.19
N PHE A 169 20.33 -9.08 5.30
CA PHE A 169 21.49 -8.40 5.91
C PHE A 169 21.41 -8.31 7.44
N PHE A 170 20.26 -8.61 8.04
CA PHE A 170 20.04 -8.51 9.49
C PHE A 170 19.85 -9.87 10.17
N ILE A 171 19.80 -10.95 9.40
CA ILE A 171 19.74 -12.34 9.86
C ILE A 171 21.12 -12.97 9.72
#